data_8ccdaff0adfab2f4c85d275a5f0a855d
#
_entry.id   8ccdaff0adfab2f4c85d275a5f0a855d
#
_cell.length_a   1.000
_cell.length_b   1.000
_cell.length_c   1.000
_cell.angle_alpha   90.00
_cell.angle_beta   90.00
_cell.angle_gamma   90.00
#
_symmetry.space_group_name_H-M   'P 1'
#
loop_
_entity.id
_entity.type
_entity.pdbx_description
1 polymer ?
#
loop_
_entity_poly.entity_id
_entity_poly.type
_entity_poly.pdbx_seq_one_letter_code
_entity_poly.pdbx_strand_id
1 'polypeptide(L)'
;MSKRKLYRILIEAVVAVMILAALVFFVGFRVTKVQIEGNQYYTDEEIKKMVLDAPNAGNSILVMMTKTEEKTKDAQMIDHVTIKRKNRNTIVVNVKEKQMVGCLEFQGQYVNFDRQGVIQIITEEQMKGVPLIDGLSVKSVKVGQKLKGINTKKLNTILSVGKMLEKSEQKPNRLVFNDMNQLVLYYGEVEVRLGNDENMDEKMNRLSGILPQLEGMEGILHLENITEDTTGVVFDNVAEKEEDEQKGENQDPSSQSETTTPPASILTQEENQKGEKQNNEDEPEENTGEEEKFDDSQLEYSDGTDAAESKSGANPEE
;
A
#
# COMPACT_ATOMS: atom_id res chain seq x y z
N MET A 1 23.94 70.60 -8.60
CA MET A 1 23.20 69.75 -7.64
C MET A 1 24.16 69.36 -6.52
N SER A 2 23.76 69.51 -5.24
CA SER A 2 24.64 69.07 -4.13
C SER A 2 24.72 67.52 -4.14
N LYS A 3 25.91 66.96 -3.93
CA LYS A 3 26.15 65.52 -3.88
C LYS A 3 25.15 64.79 -2.93
N ARG A 4 24.75 65.46 -1.83
CA ARG A 4 23.76 64.93 -0.88
C ARG A 4 22.34 64.85 -1.45
N LYS A 5 21.92 65.71 -2.35
CA LYS A 5 20.62 65.63 -3.05
C LYS A 5 20.62 64.50 -4.06
N LEU A 6 21.73 64.30 -4.76
CA LEU A 6 21.87 63.20 -5.70
C LEU A 6 21.81 61.82 -5.02
N TYR A 7 22.48 61.66 -3.86
CA TYR A 7 22.40 60.43 -3.06
C TYR A 7 20.98 60.13 -2.53
N ARG A 8 20.23 61.15 -2.10
CA ARG A 8 18.83 60.96 -1.66
C ARG A 8 17.95 60.49 -2.80
N ILE A 9 18.04 61.11 -3.97
CA ILE A 9 17.27 60.68 -5.16
C ILE A 9 17.63 59.28 -5.56
N LEU A 10 18.91 58.88 -5.50
CA LEU A 10 19.36 57.55 -5.81
C LEU A 10 18.78 56.49 -4.82
N ILE A 11 18.80 56.79 -3.52
CA ILE A 11 18.23 55.94 -2.48
C ILE A 11 16.71 55.79 -2.68
N GLU A 12 15.99 56.87 -2.93
CA GLU A 12 14.55 56.87 -3.18
C GLU A 12 14.21 56.05 -4.42
N ALA A 13 14.99 56.16 -5.51
CA ALA A 13 14.83 55.36 -6.71
C ALA A 13 15.05 53.83 -6.45
N VAL A 14 16.11 53.48 -5.69
CA VAL A 14 16.39 52.12 -5.31
C VAL A 14 15.25 51.52 -4.45
N VAL A 15 14.76 52.29 -3.48
CA VAL A 15 13.63 51.89 -2.64
C VAL A 15 12.36 51.68 -3.47
N ALA A 16 12.07 52.58 -4.40
CA ALA A 16 10.91 52.45 -5.30
C ALA A 16 11.01 51.20 -6.18
N VAL A 17 12.20 50.91 -6.72
CA VAL A 17 12.44 49.69 -7.52
C VAL A 17 12.27 48.43 -6.65
N MET A 18 12.77 48.43 -5.40
CA MET A 18 12.58 47.30 -4.49
C MET A 18 11.09 47.06 -4.15
N ILE A 19 10.34 48.10 -3.89
CA ILE A 19 8.89 47.99 -3.63
C ILE A 19 8.15 47.47 -4.85
N LEU A 20 8.48 47.96 -6.05
CA LEU A 20 7.89 47.44 -7.29
C LEU A 20 8.23 45.96 -7.52
N ALA A 21 9.49 45.59 -7.31
CA ALA A 21 9.93 44.21 -7.40
C ALA A 21 9.19 43.30 -6.38
N ALA A 22 9.01 43.73 -5.15
CA ALA A 22 8.24 43.05 -4.14
C ALA A 22 6.76 42.88 -4.54
N LEU A 23 6.13 43.94 -5.06
CA LEU A 23 4.76 43.84 -5.57
C LEU A 23 4.64 42.85 -6.71
N VAL A 24 5.54 42.89 -7.68
CA VAL A 24 5.58 41.93 -8.80
C VAL A 24 5.79 40.51 -8.28
N PHE A 25 6.63 40.33 -7.28
CA PHE A 25 6.90 39.02 -6.67
C PHE A 25 5.66 38.49 -5.93
N PHE A 26 5.01 39.26 -5.09
CA PHE A 26 3.86 38.77 -4.31
C PHE A 26 2.60 38.59 -5.17
N VAL A 27 2.33 39.52 -6.11
CA VAL A 27 1.15 39.46 -6.99
C VAL A 27 1.38 38.50 -8.15
N GLY A 28 2.56 38.53 -8.76
CA GLY A 28 2.88 37.73 -9.93
C GLY A 28 3.03 36.26 -9.66
N PHE A 29 3.38 35.86 -8.45
CA PHE A 29 3.55 34.46 -8.04
C PHE A 29 2.46 33.97 -7.07
N ARG A 30 1.32 34.62 -7.05
CA ARG A 30 0.20 34.22 -6.22
C ARG A 30 -0.35 32.88 -6.69
N VAL A 31 -0.51 31.92 -5.76
CA VAL A 31 -1.14 30.62 -6.02
C VAL A 31 -2.63 30.82 -6.31
N THR A 32 -3.06 30.44 -7.51
CA THR A 32 -4.46 30.48 -7.93
C THR A 32 -5.02 29.07 -8.18
N LYS A 33 -4.17 28.10 -8.51
CA LYS A 33 -4.56 26.72 -8.76
C LYS A 33 -3.67 25.76 -7.97
N VAL A 34 -4.33 24.83 -7.27
CA VAL A 34 -3.69 23.71 -6.58
C VAL A 34 -4.17 22.43 -7.25
N GLN A 35 -3.27 21.58 -7.69
CA GLN A 35 -3.53 20.24 -8.16
C GLN A 35 -3.06 19.28 -7.09
N ILE A 36 -3.90 18.34 -6.71
CA ILE A 36 -3.59 17.35 -5.67
C ILE A 36 -3.54 15.98 -6.35
N GLU A 37 -2.55 15.18 -6.01
CA GLU A 37 -2.29 13.87 -6.59
C GLU A 37 -1.90 12.90 -5.49
N GLY A 38 -2.40 11.66 -5.55
CA GLY A 38 -2.00 10.55 -4.67
C GLY A 38 -2.79 10.40 -3.38
N ASN A 39 -3.84 11.22 -3.17
CA ASN A 39 -4.74 11.09 -2.03
C ASN A 39 -5.78 9.98 -2.26
N GLN A 40 -6.11 9.22 -1.22
CA GLN A 40 -7.12 8.17 -1.19
C GLN A 40 -8.14 8.39 -0.05
N TYR A 41 -7.65 8.76 1.13
CA TYR A 41 -8.44 8.92 2.35
C TYR A 41 -8.82 10.37 2.62
N TYR A 42 -7.95 11.32 2.29
CA TYR A 42 -8.24 12.75 2.41
C TYR A 42 -8.80 13.31 1.12
N THR A 43 -9.75 14.23 1.24
CA THR A 43 -10.28 14.98 0.10
C THR A 43 -9.29 16.05 -0.37
N ASP A 44 -9.42 16.48 -1.62
CA ASP A 44 -8.60 17.56 -2.18
C ASP A 44 -8.71 18.86 -1.34
N GLU A 45 -9.92 19.15 -0.82
CA GLU A 45 -10.17 20.33 0.01
C GLU A 45 -9.43 20.26 1.34
N GLU A 46 -9.40 19.11 1.99
CA GLU A 46 -8.69 18.93 3.26
C GLU A 46 -7.19 19.10 3.06
N ILE A 47 -6.61 18.46 2.05
CA ILE A 47 -5.18 18.60 1.74
C ILE A 47 -4.83 20.03 1.34
N LYS A 48 -5.65 20.66 0.51
CA LYS A 48 -5.49 22.05 0.12
C LYS A 48 -5.49 22.97 1.34
N LYS A 49 -6.40 22.77 2.28
CA LYS A 49 -6.46 23.52 3.53
C LYS A 49 -5.20 23.31 4.36
N MET A 50 -4.74 22.07 4.57
CA MET A 50 -3.51 21.75 5.30
C MET A 50 -2.28 22.45 4.70
N VAL A 51 -2.16 22.44 3.37
CA VAL A 51 -1.01 23.05 2.66
C VAL A 51 -1.06 24.56 2.65
N LEU A 52 -2.25 25.15 2.43
CA LEU A 52 -2.41 26.60 2.28
C LEU A 52 -2.61 27.35 3.59
N ASP A 53 -2.85 26.68 4.70
CA ASP A 53 -3.00 27.32 6.03
C ASP A 53 -1.69 27.83 6.62
N ALA A 54 -0.62 27.84 5.80
CA ALA A 54 0.69 28.31 6.19
C ALA A 54 0.88 29.80 5.95
N PRO A 55 1.66 30.45 6.80
CA PRO A 55 2.25 31.74 6.47
C PRO A 55 2.98 31.61 5.12
N ASN A 56 2.70 32.52 4.19
CA ASN A 56 3.30 32.56 2.85
C ASN A 56 2.86 31.46 1.85
N ALA A 57 1.91 30.60 2.17
CA ALA A 57 1.41 29.58 1.24
C ALA A 57 0.67 30.19 0.01
N GLY A 58 0.30 31.45 0.08
CA GLY A 58 -0.28 32.19 -1.04
C GLY A 58 0.67 32.49 -2.19
N ASN A 59 1.98 32.27 -2.04
CA ASN A 59 2.98 32.50 -3.08
C ASN A 59 3.60 31.16 -3.54
N SER A 60 3.59 30.91 -4.85
CA SER A 60 4.02 29.63 -5.44
C SER A 60 5.53 29.33 -5.28
N ILE A 61 6.34 30.30 -4.95
CA ILE A 61 7.76 30.13 -4.63
C ILE A 61 7.92 29.85 -3.14
N LEU A 62 7.29 30.66 -2.30
CA LEU A 62 7.44 30.56 -0.85
C LEU A 62 6.81 29.27 -0.29
N VAL A 63 5.71 28.79 -0.87
CA VAL A 63 5.06 27.56 -0.42
C VAL A 63 5.97 26.33 -0.57
N MET A 64 6.85 26.32 -1.59
CA MET A 64 7.83 25.24 -1.78
C MET A 64 8.92 25.21 -0.70
N MET A 65 9.18 26.35 -0.07
CA MET A 65 10.16 26.47 1.02
C MET A 65 9.56 26.16 2.38
N THR A 66 8.24 25.93 2.43
CA THR A 66 7.55 25.62 3.68
C THR A 66 7.80 24.15 4.04
N LYS A 67 8.16 23.90 5.29
CA LYS A 67 8.28 22.54 5.83
C LYS A 67 6.88 21.92 5.94
N THR A 68 6.51 21.11 4.96
CA THR A 68 5.20 20.42 4.91
C THR A 68 5.03 19.39 6.00
N GLU A 69 6.12 18.79 6.47
CA GLU A 69 6.14 17.78 7.53
C GLU A 69 5.58 18.29 8.87
N GLU A 70 5.81 19.57 9.20
CA GLU A 70 5.26 20.14 10.43
C GLU A 70 3.74 20.33 10.39
N LYS A 71 3.18 20.48 9.20
CA LYS A 71 1.75 20.76 8.98
C LYS A 71 0.91 19.50 8.87
N THR A 72 1.52 18.44 8.41
CA THR A 72 0.86 17.13 8.28
C THR A 72 1.01 16.26 9.52
N LYS A 73 1.62 16.79 10.60
CA LYS A 73 1.78 16.04 11.87
C LYS A 73 0.46 15.56 12.47
N ASP A 74 -0.58 16.37 12.32
CA ASP A 74 -1.92 16.04 12.83
C ASP A 74 -2.73 15.18 11.86
N ALA A 75 -2.26 15.07 10.61
CA ALA A 75 -2.85 14.21 9.59
C ALA A 75 -2.29 12.80 9.71
N GLN A 76 -2.90 11.99 10.58
CA GLN A 76 -2.40 10.66 10.97
C GLN A 76 -2.16 9.72 9.78
N MET A 77 -2.95 9.88 8.70
CA MET A 77 -2.87 9.04 7.51
C MET A 77 -1.86 9.51 6.46
N ILE A 78 -1.27 10.70 6.61
CA ILE A 78 -0.27 11.21 5.67
C ILE A 78 1.12 10.68 6.06
N ASP A 79 1.80 10.04 5.11
CA ASP A 79 3.19 9.61 5.21
C ASP A 79 4.11 10.76 4.81
N HIS A 80 3.86 11.34 3.62
CA HIS A 80 4.70 12.39 3.07
C HIS A 80 3.93 13.31 2.11
N VAL A 81 4.26 14.60 2.11
CA VAL A 81 3.72 15.59 1.17
C VAL A 81 4.87 16.30 0.46
N THR A 82 4.83 16.31 -0.86
CA THR A 82 5.78 17.05 -1.69
C THR A 82 5.05 18.09 -2.51
N ILE A 83 5.49 19.36 -2.43
CA ILE A 83 4.95 20.45 -3.23
C ILE A 83 5.89 20.74 -4.38
N LYS A 84 5.38 20.72 -5.61
CA LYS A 84 6.10 21.09 -6.83
C LYS A 84 5.38 22.25 -7.52
N ARG A 85 6.14 23.18 -8.07
CA ARG A 85 5.57 24.26 -8.88
C ARG A 85 5.45 23.80 -10.34
N LYS A 86 4.24 23.84 -10.89
CA LYS A 86 3.97 23.53 -12.29
C LYS A 86 4.18 24.76 -13.18
N ASN A 87 3.70 25.91 -12.73
CA ASN A 87 3.89 27.19 -13.39
C ASN A 87 3.86 28.33 -12.35
N ARG A 88 3.80 29.59 -12.82
CA ARG A 88 3.87 30.78 -11.96
C ARG A 88 2.78 30.83 -10.88
N ASN A 89 1.58 30.34 -11.19
CA ASN A 89 0.40 30.46 -10.33
C ASN A 89 -0.21 29.11 -9.96
N THR A 90 0.40 27.98 -10.37
CA THR A 90 -0.10 26.62 -10.13
C THR A 90 0.96 25.80 -9.39
N ILE A 91 0.54 25.15 -8.33
CA ILE A 91 1.31 24.15 -7.61
C ILE A 91 0.68 22.78 -7.74
N VAL A 92 1.50 21.73 -7.69
CA VAL A 92 1.11 20.33 -7.60
C VAL A 92 1.53 19.83 -6.24
N VAL A 93 0.58 19.32 -5.49
CA VAL A 93 0.78 18.72 -4.17
C VAL A 93 0.67 17.22 -4.34
N ASN A 94 1.81 16.54 -4.28
CA ASN A 94 1.85 15.07 -4.29
C ASN A 94 1.77 14.59 -2.84
N VAL A 95 0.71 13.89 -2.53
CA VAL A 95 0.45 13.32 -1.21
C VAL A 95 0.73 11.83 -1.27
N LYS A 96 1.50 11.35 -0.32
CA LYS A 96 1.66 9.93 -0.07
C LYS A 96 0.99 9.61 1.25
N GLU A 97 -0.12 8.90 1.18
CA GLU A 97 -0.83 8.44 2.36
C GLU A 97 -0.27 7.10 2.84
N LYS A 98 -0.40 6.85 4.14
CA LYS A 98 -0.05 5.57 4.75
C LYS A 98 -1.02 4.52 4.28
N GLN A 99 -0.49 3.42 3.76
CA GLN A 99 -1.30 2.33 3.30
C GLN A 99 -1.66 1.40 4.46
N MET A 100 -2.95 1.19 4.65
CA MET A 100 -3.46 0.22 5.61
C MET A 100 -3.50 -1.16 4.96
N VAL A 101 -2.98 -2.15 5.66
CA VAL A 101 -3.03 -3.55 5.25
C VAL A 101 -4.39 -4.15 5.56
N GLY A 102 -4.98 -3.71 6.66
CA GLY A 102 -6.28 -4.17 7.10
C GLY A 102 -6.71 -3.48 8.37
N CYS A 103 -7.93 -3.77 8.79
CA CYS A 103 -8.45 -3.41 10.10
C CYS A 103 -8.97 -4.64 10.83
N LEU A 104 -9.02 -4.57 12.14
CA LEU A 104 -9.69 -5.54 13.00
C LEU A 104 -10.69 -4.83 13.88
N GLU A 105 -11.75 -5.53 14.26
CA GLU A 105 -12.73 -5.00 15.21
C GLU A 105 -12.24 -5.20 16.66
N PHE A 106 -12.29 -4.14 17.44
CA PHE A 106 -12.01 -4.17 18.87
C PHE A 106 -12.94 -3.23 19.62
N GLN A 107 -13.77 -3.79 20.48
CA GLN A 107 -14.76 -3.05 21.30
C GLN A 107 -15.71 -2.15 20.47
N GLY A 108 -16.15 -2.62 19.31
CA GLY A 108 -17.05 -1.89 18.41
C GLY A 108 -16.38 -0.78 17.60
N GLN A 109 -15.06 -0.75 17.56
CA GLN A 109 -14.28 0.16 16.73
C GLN A 109 -13.36 -0.60 15.80
N TYR A 110 -12.98 0.02 14.69
CA TYR A 110 -12.06 -0.54 13.68
C TYR A 110 -10.65 -0.04 13.91
N VAL A 111 -9.74 -0.96 14.20
CA VAL A 111 -8.33 -0.70 14.47
C VAL A 111 -7.54 -0.92 13.19
N ASN A 112 -7.19 0.16 12.51
CA ASN A 112 -6.50 0.12 11.23
C ASN A 112 -4.99 0.09 11.43
N PHE A 113 -4.28 -0.79 10.72
CA PHE A 113 -2.84 -0.98 10.86
C PHE A 113 -2.13 -1.10 9.51
N ASP A 114 -0.86 -0.71 9.52
CA ASP A 114 0.01 -0.70 8.34
C ASP A 114 0.74 -2.04 8.13
N ARG A 115 1.59 -2.09 7.10
CA ARG A 115 2.41 -3.26 6.73
C ARG A 115 3.46 -3.66 7.76
N GLN A 116 3.73 -2.83 8.76
CA GLN A 116 4.59 -3.16 9.90
C GLN A 116 3.76 -3.69 11.09
N GLY A 117 2.46 -3.77 10.95
CA GLY A 117 1.53 -4.13 12.01
C GLY A 117 1.37 -3.04 13.06
N VAL A 118 1.71 -1.78 12.74
CA VAL A 118 1.57 -0.62 13.62
C VAL A 118 0.18 -0.03 13.46
N ILE A 119 -0.54 0.15 14.57
CA ILE A 119 -1.86 0.78 14.59
C ILE A 119 -1.71 2.25 14.23
N GLN A 120 -2.31 2.66 13.11
CA GLN A 120 -2.21 4.03 12.61
C GLN A 120 -3.39 4.89 13.04
N ILE A 121 -4.61 4.33 13.02
CA ILE A 121 -5.83 5.04 13.39
C ILE A 121 -6.89 4.05 13.89
N ILE A 122 -7.76 4.53 14.77
CA ILE A 122 -8.96 3.81 15.23
C ILE A 122 -10.16 4.61 14.76
N THR A 123 -11.11 3.95 14.08
CA THR A 123 -12.30 4.58 13.49
C THR A 123 -13.58 3.91 14.00
N GLU A 124 -14.70 4.63 13.98
CA GLU A 124 -16.01 4.08 14.33
C GLU A 124 -16.58 3.20 13.21
N GLU A 125 -16.21 3.49 11.96
CA GLU A 125 -16.63 2.73 10.78
C GLU A 125 -15.41 2.15 10.06
N GLN A 126 -15.63 1.06 9.30
CA GLN A 126 -14.62 0.46 8.46
C GLN A 126 -14.22 1.45 7.35
N MET A 127 -12.92 1.68 7.19
CA MET A 127 -12.40 2.56 6.14
C MET A 127 -12.57 1.91 4.77
N LYS A 128 -13.02 2.70 3.79
CA LYS A 128 -13.18 2.23 2.41
C LYS A 128 -11.85 1.73 1.85
N GLY A 129 -11.87 0.54 1.26
CA GLY A 129 -10.69 -0.09 0.65
C GLY A 129 -9.68 -0.65 1.67
N VAL A 130 -10.03 -0.70 2.95
CA VAL A 130 -9.27 -1.39 4.00
C VAL A 130 -10.01 -2.66 4.37
N PRO A 131 -9.44 -3.85 4.12
CA PRO A 131 -10.13 -5.10 4.41
C PRO A 131 -10.28 -5.36 5.91
N LEU A 132 -11.44 -5.88 6.31
CA LEU A 132 -11.66 -6.38 7.67
C LEU A 132 -10.96 -7.73 7.84
N ILE A 133 -10.25 -7.91 8.94
CA ILE A 133 -9.52 -9.14 9.24
C ILE A 133 -10.13 -9.80 10.45
N ASP A 134 -10.71 -10.98 10.23
CA ASP A 134 -11.35 -11.79 11.25
C ASP A 134 -10.48 -12.99 11.67
N GLY A 135 -10.85 -13.59 12.81
CA GLY A 135 -10.10 -14.72 13.38
C GLY A 135 -8.81 -14.30 14.09
N LEU A 136 -8.67 -13.00 14.38
CA LEU A 136 -7.61 -12.44 15.21
C LEU A 136 -8.18 -11.91 16.51
N SER A 137 -7.47 -12.19 17.60
CA SER A 137 -7.81 -11.62 18.91
C SER A 137 -6.68 -10.74 19.40
N VAL A 138 -6.98 -9.52 19.78
CA VAL A 138 -6.05 -8.56 20.36
C VAL A 138 -6.41 -8.32 21.84
N LYS A 139 -5.40 -8.13 22.68
CA LYS A 139 -5.61 -7.86 24.12
C LYS A 139 -5.77 -6.38 24.41
N SER A 140 -5.10 -5.55 23.67
CA SER A 140 -5.15 -4.09 23.82
C SER A 140 -4.69 -3.41 22.51
N VAL A 141 -5.21 -2.22 22.29
CA VAL A 141 -4.89 -1.41 21.10
C VAL A 141 -4.45 -0.02 21.54
N LYS A 142 -3.41 0.50 20.87
CA LYS A 142 -2.94 1.87 21.07
C LYS A 142 -2.31 2.37 19.78
N VAL A 143 -2.77 3.52 19.30
CA VAL A 143 -2.22 4.18 18.11
C VAL A 143 -0.69 4.39 18.27
N GLY A 144 0.06 4.14 17.21
CA GLY A 144 1.52 4.19 17.17
C GLY A 144 2.23 2.95 17.74
N GLN A 145 1.50 1.94 18.25
CA GLN A 145 2.08 0.69 18.71
C GLN A 145 1.75 -0.47 17.77
N LYS A 146 2.64 -1.47 17.74
CA LYS A 146 2.38 -2.71 17.02
C LYS A 146 1.23 -3.48 17.68
N LEU A 147 0.47 -4.18 16.86
CA LEU A 147 -0.53 -5.14 17.30
C LEU A 147 0.09 -6.17 18.25
N LYS A 148 -0.53 -6.39 19.39
CA LYS A 148 -0.04 -7.30 20.44
C LYS A 148 -1.08 -8.36 20.79
N GLY A 149 -0.60 -9.54 21.14
CA GLY A 149 -1.47 -10.65 21.56
C GLY A 149 -2.00 -11.51 20.40
N ILE A 150 -1.63 -11.18 19.17
CA ILE A 150 -1.95 -11.97 17.98
C ILE A 150 -0.93 -13.09 17.81
N ASN A 151 -1.38 -14.24 17.29
CA ASN A 151 -0.49 -15.30 16.83
C ASN A 151 0.46 -14.75 15.76
N THR A 152 1.77 -14.87 15.98
CA THR A 152 2.81 -14.29 15.12
C THR A 152 2.73 -14.84 13.69
N LYS A 153 2.42 -16.14 13.52
CA LYS A 153 2.28 -16.76 12.19
C LYS A 153 1.12 -16.12 11.42
N LYS A 154 -0.07 -16.02 12.03
CA LYS A 154 -1.23 -15.37 11.42
C LYS A 154 -0.94 -13.92 11.04
N LEU A 155 -0.32 -13.16 11.95
CA LEU A 155 0.03 -11.76 11.68
C LEU A 155 0.99 -11.65 10.49
N ASN A 156 2.05 -12.46 10.45
CA ASN A 156 3.01 -12.45 9.35
C ASN A 156 2.34 -12.80 8.01
N THR A 157 1.46 -13.80 7.99
CA THR A 157 0.70 -14.17 6.78
C THR A 157 -0.14 -12.99 6.28
N ILE A 158 -0.87 -12.31 7.17
CA ILE A 158 -1.65 -11.11 6.81
C ILE A 158 -0.77 -9.99 6.25
N LEU A 159 0.35 -9.70 6.91
CA LEU A 159 1.26 -8.64 6.48
C LEU A 159 1.89 -8.96 5.11
N SER A 160 2.20 -10.24 4.84
CA SER A 160 2.69 -10.71 3.54
C SER A 160 1.63 -10.56 2.46
N VAL A 161 0.42 -11.09 2.68
CA VAL A 161 -0.70 -10.95 1.74
C VAL A 161 -1.06 -9.49 1.51
N GLY A 162 -1.12 -8.68 2.57
CA GLY A 162 -1.36 -7.25 2.46
C GLY A 162 -0.35 -6.53 1.58
N LYS A 163 0.94 -6.89 1.67
CA LYS A 163 1.99 -6.35 0.80
C LYS A 163 1.78 -6.72 -0.67
N MET A 164 1.30 -7.94 -0.96
CA MET A 164 0.97 -8.36 -2.31
C MET A 164 -0.26 -7.61 -2.85
N LEU A 165 -1.27 -7.42 -2.00
CA LEU A 165 -2.49 -6.68 -2.33
C LEU A 165 -2.27 -5.17 -2.53
N GLU A 166 -1.16 -4.59 -2.07
CA GLU A 166 -0.84 -3.16 -2.32
C GLU A 166 -0.80 -2.83 -3.82
N LYS A 167 -0.38 -3.78 -4.65
CA LYS A 167 -0.26 -3.63 -6.10
C LYS A 167 -1.52 -4.05 -6.85
N SER A 168 -2.47 -4.66 -6.17
CA SER A 168 -3.73 -5.11 -6.77
C SER A 168 -4.69 -3.94 -6.93
N GLU A 169 -5.33 -3.84 -8.11
CA GLU A 169 -6.40 -2.87 -8.36
C GLU A 169 -7.65 -3.20 -7.55
N GLN A 170 -7.91 -4.47 -7.34
CA GLN A 170 -9.02 -4.96 -6.53
C GLN A 170 -8.51 -5.45 -5.18
N LYS A 171 -9.12 -4.98 -4.11
CA LYS A 171 -8.82 -5.40 -2.75
C LYS A 171 -10.00 -6.19 -2.18
N PRO A 172 -9.72 -7.24 -1.37
CA PRO A 172 -10.78 -7.97 -0.71
C PRO A 172 -11.51 -7.08 0.30
N ASN A 173 -12.79 -7.37 0.51
CA ASN A 173 -13.57 -6.73 1.55
C ASN A 173 -13.18 -7.24 2.94
N ARG A 174 -12.82 -8.55 3.00
CA ARG A 174 -12.58 -9.25 4.26
C ARG A 174 -11.56 -10.37 4.08
N LEU A 175 -10.74 -10.58 5.11
CA LEU A 175 -9.84 -11.72 5.27
C LEU A 175 -10.25 -12.50 6.50
N VAL A 176 -10.36 -13.82 6.41
CA VAL A 176 -10.77 -14.68 7.52
C VAL A 176 -9.80 -15.81 7.71
N PHE A 177 -9.39 -16.08 8.94
CA PHE A 177 -8.81 -17.35 9.30
C PHE A 177 -9.93 -18.30 9.77
N ASN A 178 -10.17 -19.36 8.99
CA ASN A 178 -11.12 -20.39 9.38
C ASN A 178 -10.64 -21.23 10.59
N ASP A 179 -11.46 -22.15 11.06
CA ASP A 179 -11.16 -23.01 12.22
C ASP A 179 -9.90 -23.87 12.03
N MET A 180 -9.53 -24.18 10.79
CA MET A 180 -8.30 -24.90 10.41
C MET A 180 -7.09 -23.98 10.28
N ASN A 181 -7.21 -22.70 10.66
CA ASN A 181 -6.20 -21.64 10.47
C ASN A 181 -5.77 -21.40 9.00
N GLN A 182 -6.65 -21.70 8.07
CA GLN A 182 -6.46 -21.43 6.66
C GLN A 182 -7.01 -20.04 6.32
N LEU A 183 -6.32 -19.32 5.43
CA LEU A 183 -6.70 -17.97 5.00
C LEU A 183 -7.72 -18.04 3.86
N VAL A 184 -8.78 -17.27 4.03
CA VAL A 184 -9.86 -17.07 3.05
C VAL A 184 -10.00 -15.58 2.80
N LEU A 185 -10.09 -15.17 1.54
CA LEU A 185 -10.37 -13.79 1.12
C LEU A 185 -11.77 -13.69 0.56
N TYR A 186 -12.45 -12.57 0.80
CA TYR A 186 -13.78 -12.29 0.24
C TYR A 186 -13.72 -11.06 -0.65
N TYR A 187 -14.17 -11.22 -1.90
CA TYR A 187 -14.34 -10.17 -2.91
C TYR A 187 -15.83 -10.09 -3.28
N GLY A 188 -16.61 -9.30 -2.52
CA GLY A 188 -18.06 -9.35 -2.61
C GLY A 188 -18.59 -10.74 -2.27
N GLU A 189 -19.27 -11.38 -3.22
CA GLU A 189 -19.85 -12.71 -3.09
C GLU A 189 -18.90 -13.85 -3.52
N VAL A 190 -17.66 -13.50 -3.90
CA VAL A 190 -16.64 -14.51 -4.24
C VAL A 190 -15.79 -14.82 -3.02
N GLU A 191 -15.81 -16.09 -2.59
CA GLU A 191 -14.94 -16.66 -1.57
C GLU A 191 -13.68 -17.23 -2.22
N VAL A 192 -12.50 -16.72 -1.86
CA VAL A 192 -11.21 -17.22 -2.35
C VAL A 192 -10.49 -17.96 -1.24
N ARG A 193 -10.36 -19.27 -1.37
CA ARG A 193 -9.68 -20.13 -0.41
C ARG A 193 -8.19 -20.21 -0.73
N LEU A 194 -7.36 -19.54 0.06
CA LEU A 194 -5.90 -19.60 -0.09
C LEU A 194 -5.28 -20.78 0.67
N GLY A 195 -5.96 -21.27 1.70
CA GLY A 195 -5.44 -22.35 2.54
C GLY A 195 -4.29 -21.90 3.44
N ASN A 196 -3.22 -22.71 3.50
CA ASN A 196 -2.02 -22.41 4.28
C ASN A 196 -1.12 -21.36 3.57
N ASP A 197 -0.02 -20.99 4.25
CA ASP A 197 0.95 -19.99 3.78
C ASP A 197 1.99 -20.52 2.76
N GLU A 198 1.86 -21.79 2.33
CA GLU A 198 2.72 -22.36 1.29
C GLU A 198 2.36 -21.81 -0.10
N ASN A 199 3.38 -21.54 -0.91
CA ASN A 199 3.25 -21.03 -2.29
C ASN A 199 2.36 -19.76 -2.40
N MET A 200 2.38 -18.90 -1.38
CA MET A 200 1.49 -17.75 -1.31
C MET A 200 1.69 -16.78 -2.48
N ASP A 201 2.93 -16.58 -2.93
CA ASP A 201 3.25 -15.75 -4.09
C ASP A 201 2.54 -16.27 -5.37
N GLU A 202 2.60 -17.59 -5.61
CA GLU A 202 1.94 -18.22 -6.76
C GLU A 202 0.42 -18.12 -6.67
N LYS A 203 -0.15 -18.40 -5.49
CA LYS A 203 -1.60 -18.27 -5.24
C LYS A 203 -2.08 -16.85 -5.52
N MET A 204 -1.35 -15.85 -5.05
CA MET A 204 -1.70 -14.44 -5.24
C MET A 204 -1.51 -13.98 -6.69
N ASN A 205 -0.50 -14.48 -7.39
CA ASN A 205 -0.30 -14.22 -8.83
C ASN A 205 -1.48 -14.77 -9.64
N ARG A 206 -1.88 -16.02 -9.40
CA ARG A 206 -3.05 -16.62 -10.07
C ARG A 206 -4.33 -15.89 -9.75
N LEU A 207 -4.54 -15.56 -8.47
CA LEU A 207 -5.70 -14.76 -8.05
C LEU A 207 -5.77 -13.46 -8.84
N SER A 208 -4.67 -12.74 -8.96
CA SER A 208 -4.61 -11.46 -9.70
C SER A 208 -5.01 -11.60 -11.17
N GLY A 209 -4.65 -12.71 -11.82
CA GLY A 209 -5.01 -13.00 -13.22
C GLY A 209 -6.47 -13.44 -13.42
N ILE A 210 -7.05 -14.09 -12.40
CA ILE A 210 -8.41 -14.67 -12.50
C ILE A 210 -9.48 -13.70 -11.99
N LEU A 211 -9.17 -12.92 -10.98
CA LEU A 211 -10.12 -12.06 -10.27
C LEU A 211 -10.97 -11.13 -11.19
N PRO A 212 -10.41 -10.51 -12.25
CA PRO A 212 -11.23 -9.72 -13.18
C PRO A 212 -12.31 -10.52 -13.93
N GLN A 213 -12.13 -11.84 -14.08
CA GLN A 213 -13.09 -12.72 -14.75
C GLN A 213 -14.26 -13.12 -13.83
N LEU A 214 -14.09 -12.93 -12.53
CA LEU A 214 -15.08 -13.28 -11.50
C LEU A 214 -15.95 -12.08 -11.09
N GLU A 215 -15.79 -10.92 -11.72
CA GLU A 215 -16.58 -9.72 -11.41
C GLU A 215 -18.07 -9.97 -11.63
N GLY A 216 -18.86 -9.78 -10.57
CA GLY A 216 -20.31 -10.01 -10.58
C GLY A 216 -20.73 -11.49 -10.46
N MET A 217 -19.79 -12.39 -10.26
CA MET A 217 -20.08 -13.80 -9.97
C MET A 217 -20.21 -14.05 -8.46
N GLU A 218 -20.87 -15.16 -8.12
CA GLU A 218 -20.97 -15.71 -6.78
C GLU A 218 -20.43 -17.14 -6.77
N GLY A 219 -19.51 -17.44 -5.84
CA GLY A 219 -18.93 -18.78 -5.78
C GLY A 219 -17.65 -18.88 -4.98
N ILE A 220 -16.98 -20.04 -5.11
CA ILE A 220 -15.78 -20.38 -4.37
C ILE A 220 -14.63 -20.65 -5.34
N LEU A 221 -13.56 -19.85 -5.20
CA LEU A 221 -12.31 -20.05 -5.93
C LEU A 221 -11.34 -20.82 -5.05
N HIS A 222 -10.91 -21.99 -5.55
CA HIS A 222 -10.03 -22.92 -4.85
C HIS A 222 -8.57 -22.70 -5.24
N LEU A 223 -7.78 -22.13 -4.32
CA LEU A 223 -6.34 -21.90 -4.47
C LEU A 223 -5.52 -22.62 -3.37
N GLU A 224 -6.16 -23.47 -2.55
CA GLU A 224 -5.51 -24.10 -1.38
C GLU A 224 -4.32 -24.97 -1.80
N ASN A 225 -4.44 -25.68 -2.93
CA ASN A 225 -3.50 -26.69 -3.38
C ASN A 225 -2.65 -26.24 -4.58
N ILE A 226 -2.51 -24.93 -4.80
CA ILE A 226 -1.72 -24.40 -5.89
C ILE A 226 -0.23 -24.61 -5.63
N THR A 227 0.45 -25.16 -6.65
CA THR A 227 1.89 -25.33 -6.76
C THR A 227 2.37 -24.74 -8.09
N GLU A 228 3.67 -24.67 -8.30
CA GLU A 228 4.27 -24.20 -9.56
C GLU A 228 3.81 -25.03 -10.78
N ASP A 229 3.58 -26.35 -10.57
CA ASP A 229 3.16 -27.28 -11.63
C ASP A 229 1.64 -27.28 -11.88
N THR A 230 0.86 -26.54 -11.09
CA THR A 230 -0.60 -26.52 -11.25
C THR A 230 -0.97 -25.76 -12.53
N THR A 231 -1.73 -26.39 -13.44
CA THR A 231 -2.09 -25.80 -14.73
C THR A 231 -3.46 -25.15 -14.76
N GLY A 232 -4.35 -25.46 -13.82
CA GLY A 232 -5.72 -24.96 -13.75
C GLY A 232 -6.15 -24.64 -12.34
N VAL A 233 -7.23 -23.87 -12.24
CA VAL A 233 -7.86 -23.46 -10.98
C VAL A 233 -9.34 -23.81 -11.05
N VAL A 234 -9.91 -24.26 -9.94
CA VAL A 234 -11.32 -24.63 -9.83
C VAL A 234 -12.11 -23.46 -9.26
N PHE A 235 -13.20 -23.10 -9.93
CA PHE A 235 -14.21 -22.18 -9.44
C PHE A 235 -15.55 -22.86 -9.36
N ASP A 236 -16.11 -22.96 -8.18
CA ASP A 236 -17.44 -23.50 -7.91
C ASP A 236 -18.47 -22.36 -7.98
N ASN A 237 -19.16 -22.24 -9.12
CA ASN A 237 -20.17 -21.22 -9.32
C ASN A 237 -21.49 -21.64 -8.65
N VAL A 238 -22.06 -20.78 -7.80
CA VAL A 238 -23.34 -21.08 -7.10
C VAL A 238 -24.50 -21.13 -8.08
N ALA A 239 -24.53 -20.24 -9.07
CA ALA A 239 -25.60 -20.16 -10.05
C ALA A 239 -25.72 -21.46 -10.92
N GLU A 240 -24.60 -22.11 -11.24
CA GLU A 240 -24.60 -23.38 -11.98
C GLU A 240 -25.11 -24.55 -11.14
N LYS A 241 -24.86 -24.53 -9.83
CA LYS A 241 -25.35 -25.58 -8.92
C LYS A 241 -26.87 -25.56 -8.76
N GLU A 242 -27.49 -24.38 -8.72
CA GLU A 242 -28.95 -24.26 -8.60
C GLU A 242 -29.67 -24.71 -9.89
N GLU A 243 -29.06 -24.55 -11.07
CA GLU A 243 -29.62 -25.04 -12.34
C GLU A 243 -29.54 -26.58 -12.44
N ASP A 244 -28.47 -27.16 -11.93
CA ASP A 244 -28.29 -28.63 -11.97
C ASP A 244 -29.20 -29.35 -10.95
N GLU A 245 -29.44 -28.73 -9.78
CA GLU A 245 -30.40 -29.28 -8.79
C GLU A 245 -31.84 -29.20 -9.30
N GLN A 246 -32.22 -28.11 -10.02
CA GLN A 246 -33.56 -28.00 -10.62
C GLN A 246 -33.80 -28.94 -11.79
N LYS A 247 -32.76 -29.39 -12.51
CA LYS A 247 -32.85 -30.43 -13.55
C LYS A 247 -32.93 -31.83 -13.00
N GLY A 248 -32.37 -32.07 -11.79
CA GLY A 248 -32.42 -33.37 -11.10
C GLY A 248 -33.79 -33.74 -10.52
N GLU A 249 -34.67 -32.77 -10.25
CA GLU A 249 -35.96 -33.01 -9.58
C GLU A 249 -37.07 -33.46 -10.53
N ASN A 250 -36.85 -33.51 -11.85
CA ASN A 250 -37.82 -33.89 -12.89
C ASN A 250 -37.49 -35.23 -13.58
N GLN A 251 -36.67 -36.13 -13.03
CA GLN A 251 -36.44 -37.46 -13.56
C GLN A 251 -36.86 -38.55 -12.58
N ASP A 252 -37.77 -39.39 -13.07
CA ASP A 252 -38.39 -40.54 -12.46
C ASP A 252 -37.33 -41.58 -11.91
N PRO A 253 -37.53 -42.21 -10.75
CA PRO A 253 -36.51 -43.01 -10.10
C PRO A 253 -36.43 -44.43 -10.66
N SER A 254 -35.70 -44.60 -11.76
CA SER A 254 -35.25 -45.93 -12.18
C SER A 254 -34.07 -45.87 -13.15
N SER A 255 -32.85 -45.71 -12.65
CA SER A 255 -31.63 -46.41 -13.11
C SER A 255 -30.39 -45.90 -12.37
N GLN A 256 -29.80 -46.87 -11.66
CA GLN A 256 -28.40 -47.09 -11.29
C GLN A 256 -27.42 -45.91 -11.18
N SER A 257 -26.98 -45.74 -9.93
CA SER A 257 -25.72 -45.16 -9.47
C SER A 257 -24.59 -45.05 -10.49
N GLU A 258 -24.31 -43.82 -10.93
CA GLU A 258 -22.96 -43.41 -11.26
C GLU A 258 -22.70 -42.05 -10.54
N THR A 259 -21.65 -42.05 -9.74
CA THR A 259 -21.18 -40.90 -8.99
C THR A 259 -20.65 -39.86 -9.98
N THR A 260 -21.49 -38.93 -10.40
CA THR A 260 -21.07 -37.82 -11.22
C THR A 260 -20.71 -36.66 -10.29
N THR A 261 -19.43 -36.43 -10.20
CA THR A 261 -18.88 -35.17 -9.63
C THR A 261 -19.40 -34.01 -10.49
N PRO A 262 -19.96 -32.94 -9.91
CA PRO A 262 -20.41 -31.77 -10.71
C PRO A 262 -19.23 -31.18 -11.50
N PRO A 263 -19.46 -30.66 -12.71
CA PRO A 263 -18.41 -30.05 -13.51
C PRO A 263 -17.93 -28.75 -12.84
N ALA A 264 -16.74 -28.80 -12.27
CA ALA A 264 -16.06 -27.61 -11.82
C ALA A 264 -15.53 -26.84 -13.03
N SER A 265 -15.84 -25.54 -13.13
CA SER A 265 -15.32 -24.69 -14.19
C SER A 265 -13.79 -24.53 -14.03
N ILE A 266 -13.04 -24.97 -15.03
CA ILE A 266 -11.57 -24.82 -15.03
C ILE A 266 -11.21 -23.50 -15.68
N LEU A 267 -10.70 -22.57 -14.90
CA LEU A 267 -10.18 -21.30 -15.38
C LEU A 267 -8.69 -21.48 -15.74
N THR A 268 -8.36 -21.28 -17.01
CA THR A 268 -6.98 -21.34 -17.51
C THR A 268 -6.47 -19.93 -17.74
N GLN A 269 -5.26 -19.64 -17.30
CA GLN A 269 -4.60 -18.39 -17.67
C GLN A 269 -4.22 -18.45 -19.17
N GLU A 270 -4.78 -17.56 -20.00
CA GLU A 270 -4.23 -17.30 -21.31
C GLU A 270 -2.95 -16.49 -21.18
N GLU A 271 -1.83 -17.13 -21.44
CA GLU A 271 -0.55 -16.42 -21.66
C GLU A 271 -0.67 -15.55 -22.92
N ASN A 272 -0.84 -14.25 -22.75
CA ASN A 272 -0.68 -13.26 -23.81
C ASN A 272 0.81 -13.12 -24.16
N GLN A 273 1.38 -14.13 -24.82
CA GLN A 273 2.64 -13.94 -25.55
C GLN A 273 2.35 -13.31 -26.92
N LYS A 274 2.44 -12.01 -26.97
CA LYS A 274 2.50 -11.27 -28.22
C LYS A 274 3.89 -11.46 -28.82
N GLY A 275 4.02 -12.50 -29.66
CA GLY A 275 5.24 -12.76 -30.41
C GLY A 275 5.44 -11.69 -31.46
N GLU A 276 6.44 -10.88 -31.32
CA GLU A 276 7.08 -10.19 -32.43
C GLU A 276 8.11 -11.14 -33.09
N LYS A 277 7.75 -11.57 -34.31
CA LYS A 277 8.72 -12.18 -35.23
C LYS A 277 9.61 -11.08 -35.76
N GLN A 278 10.88 -11.14 -35.46
CA GLN A 278 11.93 -10.60 -36.34
C GLN A 278 12.94 -11.68 -36.66
N ASN A 279 12.92 -12.05 -37.95
CA ASN A 279 14.03 -12.75 -38.60
C ASN A 279 15.29 -11.88 -38.52
N ASN A 280 16.40 -12.47 -38.17
CA ASN A 280 17.67 -12.23 -38.86
C ASN A 280 18.60 -13.42 -38.65
N GLU A 281 19.03 -13.94 -39.79
CA GLU A 281 20.15 -14.84 -39.99
C GLU A 281 21.45 -14.16 -39.56
N ASP A 282 22.34 -14.92 -39.04
CA ASP A 282 23.74 -15.13 -39.43
C ASP A 282 24.69 -15.36 -38.24
N GLU A 283 25.56 -16.22 -38.51
CA GLU A 283 26.52 -17.07 -37.85
C GLU A 283 27.59 -16.39 -36.93
N PRO A 284 28.50 -17.18 -36.36
CA PRO A 284 29.00 -16.97 -34.98
C PRO A 284 30.40 -16.34 -34.97
N GLU A 285 30.73 -15.60 -33.94
CA GLU A 285 32.10 -15.36 -33.54
C GLU A 285 32.37 -15.64 -32.07
N GLU A 286 33.34 -16.49 -31.92
CA GLU A 286 34.18 -16.80 -30.77
C GLU A 286 34.69 -15.53 -30.07
N ASN A 287 34.65 -15.41 -28.72
CA ASN A 287 35.91 -15.39 -27.98
C ASN A 287 35.76 -15.00 -26.51
N THR A 288 36.43 -15.80 -25.69
CA THR A 288 37.23 -15.52 -24.47
C THR A 288 36.60 -14.85 -23.29
N GLY A 289 36.66 -15.65 -22.22
CA GLY A 289 36.41 -15.37 -20.86
C GLY A 289 37.27 -14.26 -20.23
N GLU A 290 36.70 -13.71 -19.21
CA GLU A 290 37.44 -13.19 -18.06
C GLU A 290 36.59 -13.48 -16.80
N GLU A 291 37.12 -14.41 -15.99
CA GLU A 291 36.72 -14.65 -14.64
C GLU A 291 37.18 -13.47 -13.76
N GLU A 292 36.30 -12.64 -13.31
CA GLU A 292 36.58 -11.78 -12.15
C GLU A 292 36.30 -12.53 -10.86
N LYS A 293 37.38 -12.94 -10.22
CA LYS A 293 37.41 -13.39 -8.85
C LYS A 293 37.07 -12.23 -7.91
N PHE A 294 35.95 -12.36 -7.22
CA PHE A 294 35.68 -11.53 -6.04
C PHE A 294 36.55 -12.02 -4.88
N ASP A 295 37.42 -11.12 -4.43
CA ASP A 295 38.29 -11.30 -3.28
C ASP A 295 37.50 -11.06 -1.98
N ASP A 296 37.35 -12.14 -1.22
CA ASP A 296 36.66 -12.20 0.06
C ASP A 296 37.66 -12.04 1.21
N SER A 297 38.18 -10.82 1.37
CA SER A 297 39.01 -10.51 2.51
C SER A 297 38.86 -9.05 2.91
N GLN A 298 37.92 -8.74 3.77
CA GLN A 298 37.96 -7.64 4.76
C GLN A 298 36.64 -7.59 5.57
N LEU A 299 36.46 -8.49 6.49
CA LEU A 299 35.59 -8.26 7.65
C LEU A 299 36.42 -8.51 8.91
N GLU A 300 37.07 -7.47 9.38
CA GLU A 300 37.65 -7.42 10.74
C GLU A 300 36.50 -7.29 11.75
N TYR A 301 36.37 -8.34 12.53
CA TYR A 301 35.61 -8.36 13.78
C TYR A 301 36.50 -7.72 14.88
N SER A 302 36.11 -6.57 15.39
CA SER A 302 36.66 -6.05 16.61
C SER A 302 35.80 -6.50 17.79
N ASP A 303 36.30 -7.55 18.43
CA ASP A 303 35.93 -7.94 19.78
C ASP A 303 36.59 -6.96 20.75
N GLY A 304 35.82 -6.32 21.60
CA GLY A 304 36.23 -5.37 22.61
C GLY A 304 35.58 -5.69 23.95
N THR A 305 36.02 -6.79 24.54
CA THR A 305 35.89 -7.01 26.00
C THR A 305 36.77 -6.03 26.73
N ASP A 306 36.24 -5.22 27.63
CA ASP A 306 36.95 -4.73 28.81
C ASP A 306 36.03 -4.69 30.03
N ALA A 307 36.39 -5.56 30.95
CA ALA A 307 35.94 -5.61 32.31
C ALA A 307 36.88 -4.74 33.19
N ALA A 308 36.33 -3.99 34.10
CA ALA A 308 36.93 -3.60 35.39
C ALA A 308 35.85 -2.91 36.23
N GLU A 309 35.35 -3.56 37.24
CA GLU A 309 35.80 -3.55 38.65
C GLU A 309 35.48 -2.28 39.44
N SER A 310 34.51 -2.49 40.36
CA SER A 310 34.56 -2.20 41.81
C SER A 310 34.73 -0.75 42.31
N LYS A 311 33.77 -0.32 43.14
CA LYS A 311 33.85 -0.12 44.63
C LYS A 311 32.65 0.74 45.05
N SER A 312 31.72 0.18 45.88
CA SER A 312 31.72 0.36 47.34
C SER A 312 31.51 1.80 47.81
N GLY A 313 30.41 2.05 48.49
CA GLY A 313 30.28 3.17 49.40
C GLY A 313 28.87 3.52 49.79
N ALA A 314 28.32 2.82 50.80
CA ALA A 314 27.62 3.31 51.98
C ALA A 314 26.59 4.44 51.85
N ASN A 315 25.35 4.11 52.22
CA ASN A 315 24.34 4.91 52.91
C ASN A 315 24.92 5.52 54.22
N PRO A 316 24.39 6.53 54.94
CA PRO A 316 22.99 6.63 55.32
C PRO A 316 22.42 8.07 55.49
N GLU A 317 21.06 8.10 55.70
CA GLU A 317 20.27 9.00 56.55
C GLU A 317 20.27 10.52 56.27
N GLU A 318 19.15 11.10 55.86
CA GLU A 318 18.08 11.77 56.64
C GLU A 318 16.86 11.97 55.74
#